data_e260ae6399e7d19e55c829bb8d43c58b
#
_entry.id   e260ae6399e7d19e55c829bb8d43c58b
#
_cell.length_a   1.000
_cell.length_b   1.000
_cell.length_c   1.000
_cell.angle_alpha   90.00
_cell.angle_beta   90.00
_cell.angle_gamma   90.00
#
_symmetry.space_group_name_H-M   'P 1'
#
loop_
_entity.id
_entity.type
_entity.pdbx_description
1 polymer ?
#
loop_
_entity_poly.entity_id
_entity_poly.type
_entity_poly.pdbx_seq_one_letter_code
_entity_poly.pdbx_strand_id
1 'polypeptide(L)'
;MIHLRIVVPNYQTEHVLELLDHIPSVCNLIYLERAARRPEGDVILCDVAREDASVVVGDLRELDVDVEGSIAMEEIDSQISAAALQAEKAAPGAPSDAVVWEEVEARTSENVELSASFLAFMAVAMMIAAVGIVTDQVVLIIGAMVVGPEFGPIAGLCVAAVQRRADLLRRSLIALVVGFPVGITAAFVLALVLNVTGLVPDDFAQEDHPFTEFISDPDFFSFLVAYLAGTAGVLSLTSAKSGALIGVLISVATIPAAANVGVAAAFGDWQEWIGAMGQLTLNLGAILLAGIGTLYLQRRLYRRRRLDHLRHAGAREAAGLPVGRSRRDRAGHAKEPTASP
;
A
#
# COMPACT_ATOMS: atom_id res chain seq x y z
N MET A 1 5.13 -4.69 -18.27
CA MET A 1 4.13 -3.96 -19.10
C MET A 1 2.81 -3.86 -18.34
N ILE A 2 2.04 -2.81 -18.60
CA ILE A 2 0.67 -2.61 -18.08
C ILE A 2 -0.28 -2.59 -19.26
N HIS A 3 -1.28 -3.46 -19.25
CA HIS A 3 -2.38 -3.45 -20.21
C HIS A 3 -3.42 -2.41 -19.80
N LEU A 4 -3.77 -1.52 -20.70
CA LEU A 4 -4.82 -0.53 -20.51
C LEU A 4 -6.02 -0.89 -21.38
N ARG A 5 -7.19 -0.97 -20.74
CA ARG A 5 -8.48 -0.99 -21.41
C ARG A 5 -9.19 0.34 -21.13
N ILE A 6 -9.37 1.10 -22.17
CA ILE A 6 -9.90 2.46 -22.09
C ILE A 6 -11.25 2.48 -22.80
N VAL A 7 -12.30 2.92 -22.13
CA VAL A 7 -13.58 3.22 -22.76
C VAL A 7 -13.71 4.73 -22.86
N VAL A 8 -13.95 5.23 -24.07
CA VAL A 8 -13.92 6.67 -24.35
C VAL A 8 -15.21 7.04 -25.08
N PRO A 9 -15.86 8.17 -24.72
CA PRO A 9 -16.95 8.73 -25.52
C PRO A 9 -16.47 9.02 -26.95
N ASN A 10 -17.31 8.75 -27.96
CA ASN A 10 -16.92 8.84 -29.38
C ASN A 10 -16.30 10.19 -29.78
N TYR A 11 -16.72 11.29 -29.14
CA TYR A 11 -16.20 12.63 -29.44
C TYR A 11 -14.78 12.90 -28.91
N GLN A 12 -14.29 12.05 -28.01
CA GLN A 12 -12.92 12.16 -27.45
C GLN A 12 -11.96 11.13 -28.03
N THR A 13 -12.44 10.14 -28.80
CA THR A 13 -11.66 9.01 -29.28
C THR A 13 -10.42 9.44 -30.05
N GLU A 14 -10.57 10.40 -30.97
CA GLU A 14 -9.45 10.89 -31.79
C GLU A 14 -8.34 11.50 -30.92
N HIS A 15 -8.68 12.33 -29.93
CA HIS A 15 -7.68 12.92 -29.02
C HIS A 15 -6.93 11.88 -28.20
N VAL A 16 -7.63 10.80 -27.77
CA VAL A 16 -7.01 9.71 -27.01
C VAL A 16 -6.12 8.86 -27.91
N LEU A 17 -6.53 8.55 -29.14
CA LEU A 17 -5.71 7.83 -30.10
C LEU A 17 -4.45 8.61 -30.47
N GLU A 18 -4.59 9.90 -30.77
CA GLU A 18 -3.43 10.77 -31.05
C GLU A 18 -2.47 10.87 -29.87
N LEU A 19 -2.99 10.95 -28.62
CA LEU A 19 -2.15 10.92 -27.43
C LEU A 19 -1.33 9.64 -27.36
N LEU A 20 -1.99 8.47 -27.51
CA LEU A 20 -1.36 7.16 -27.34
C LEU A 20 -0.37 6.84 -28.48
N ASP A 21 -0.68 7.21 -29.72
CA ASP A 21 0.18 6.99 -30.89
C ASP A 21 1.51 7.77 -30.81
N HIS A 22 1.51 8.93 -30.15
CA HIS A 22 2.71 9.76 -30.02
C HIS A 22 3.60 9.38 -28.82
N ILE A 23 3.20 8.41 -28.00
CA ILE A 23 3.98 7.97 -26.84
C ILE A 23 4.78 6.71 -27.19
N PRO A 24 6.14 6.77 -27.29
CA PRO A 24 6.97 5.65 -27.73
C PRO A 24 6.93 4.43 -26.80
N SER A 25 6.54 4.61 -25.53
CA SER A 25 6.39 3.55 -24.53
C SER A 25 5.04 2.83 -24.60
N VAL A 26 4.15 3.23 -25.52
CA VAL A 26 2.87 2.58 -25.83
C VAL A 26 3.06 1.64 -27.02
N CYS A 27 2.46 0.45 -26.95
CA CYS A 27 2.46 -0.53 -28.05
C CYS A 27 1.16 -1.32 -28.05
N ASN A 28 0.98 -2.18 -29.07
CA ASN A 28 -0.17 -3.06 -29.25
C ASN A 28 -1.53 -2.29 -29.17
N LEU A 29 -1.58 -1.11 -29.79
CA LEU A 29 -2.76 -0.27 -29.79
C LEU A 29 -3.85 -0.90 -30.68
N ILE A 30 -5.01 -1.17 -30.09
CA ILE A 30 -6.19 -1.75 -30.75
C ILE A 30 -7.36 -0.82 -30.52
N TYR A 31 -8.04 -0.45 -31.59
CA TYR A 31 -9.24 0.38 -31.56
C TYR A 31 -10.47 -0.41 -32.01
N LEU A 32 -11.52 -0.36 -31.18
CA LEU A 32 -12.81 -1.02 -31.42
C LEU A 32 -13.93 0.02 -31.37
N GLU A 33 -14.46 0.37 -32.52
CA GLU A 33 -15.49 1.39 -32.66
C GLU A 33 -16.82 0.91 -32.03
N ARG A 34 -17.41 1.75 -31.18
CA ARG A 34 -18.72 1.54 -30.50
C ARG A 34 -18.87 0.18 -29.81
N ALA A 35 -17.78 -0.38 -29.32
CA ALA A 35 -17.77 -1.71 -28.71
C ALA A 35 -18.28 -1.70 -27.26
N ALA A 36 -18.21 -0.57 -26.57
CA ALA A 36 -18.65 -0.44 -25.19
C ALA A 36 -20.12 -0.04 -25.10
N ARG A 37 -20.87 -0.70 -24.19
CA ARG A 37 -22.29 -0.43 -23.94
C ARG A 37 -22.55 0.34 -22.65
N ARG A 38 -21.69 0.21 -21.64
CA ARG A 38 -21.81 0.88 -20.33
C ARG A 38 -20.42 1.07 -19.72
N PRO A 39 -19.88 2.29 -19.69
CA PRO A 39 -20.36 3.47 -20.40
C PRO A 39 -20.37 3.24 -21.91
N GLU A 40 -21.28 3.92 -22.64
CA GLU A 40 -21.35 3.84 -24.10
C GLU A 40 -20.18 4.59 -24.71
N GLY A 41 -19.51 3.96 -25.70
CA GLY A 41 -18.36 4.55 -26.34
C GLY A 41 -17.48 3.56 -27.11
N ASP A 42 -16.33 4.04 -27.51
CA ASP A 42 -15.30 3.28 -28.17
C ASP A 42 -14.40 2.59 -27.16
N VAL A 43 -13.79 1.46 -27.52
CA VAL A 43 -12.82 0.75 -26.68
C VAL A 43 -11.44 0.83 -27.33
N ILE A 44 -10.49 1.30 -26.55
CA ILE A 44 -9.08 1.34 -26.92
C ILE A 44 -8.33 0.41 -25.96
N LEU A 45 -7.59 -0.54 -26.53
CA LEU A 45 -6.71 -1.44 -25.79
C LEU A 45 -5.27 -1.11 -26.17
N CYS A 46 -4.38 -1.00 -25.21
CA CYS A 46 -2.96 -0.82 -25.47
C CYS A 46 -2.13 -1.36 -24.30
N ASP A 47 -0.86 -1.60 -24.60
CA ASP A 47 0.13 -1.98 -23.60
C ASP A 47 1.11 -0.81 -23.41
N VAL A 48 1.41 -0.48 -22.17
CA VAL A 48 2.30 0.62 -21.79
C VAL A 48 3.45 0.10 -20.95
N ALA A 49 4.66 0.60 -21.18
CA ALA A 49 5.78 0.32 -20.30
C ALA A 49 5.45 0.77 -18.87
N ARG A 50 5.76 -0.08 -17.88
CA ARG A 50 5.39 0.17 -16.48
C ARG A 50 5.86 1.53 -15.97
N GLU A 51 7.03 1.99 -16.44
CA GLU A 51 7.64 3.26 -16.07
C GLU A 51 6.79 4.48 -16.43
N ASP A 52 6.04 4.40 -17.51
CA ASP A 52 5.23 5.50 -18.03
C ASP A 52 3.73 5.33 -17.78
N ALA A 53 3.30 4.18 -17.25
CA ALA A 53 1.89 3.86 -17.07
C ALA A 53 1.13 4.95 -16.29
N SER A 54 1.64 5.38 -15.12
CA SER A 54 1.00 6.47 -14.35
C SER A 54 1.05 7.83 -15.06
N VAL A 55 2.04 8.04 -15.94
CA VAL A 55 2.14 9.27 -16.73
C VAL A 55 1.06 9.31 -17.79
N VAL A 56 0.89 8.21 -18.53
CA VAL A 56 -0.16 8.03 -19.55
C VAL A 56 -1.55 8.12 -18.94
N VAL A 57 -1.80 7.42 -17.84
CA VAL A 57 -3.07 7.52 -17.11
C VAL A 57 -3.33 8.93 -16.60
N GLY A 58 -2.29 9.64 -16.19
CA GLY A 58 -2.40 11.05 -15.82
C GLY A 58 -2.86 11.94 -16.97
N ASP A 59 -2.41 11.70 -18.21
CA ASP A 59 -2.86 12.44 -19.40
C ASP A 59 -4.28 12.06 -19.79
N LEU A 60 -4.63 10.77 -19.75
CA LEU A 60 -6.02 10.30 -19.96
C LEU A 60 -7.00 10.92 -18.96
N ARG A 61 -6.60 11.09 -17.71
CA ARG A 61 -7.40 11.80 -16.69
C ARG A 61 -7.51 13.31 -16.97
N GLU A 62 -6.53 13.93 -17.60
CA GLU A 62 -6.64 15.33 -18.03
C GLU A 62 -7.63 15.52 -19.18
N LEU A 63 -7.92 14.45 -19.94
CA LEU A 63 -8.98 14.38 -20.93
C LEU A 63 -10.34 13.97 -20.32
N ASP A 64 -10.44 13.86 -18.99
CA ASP A 64 -11.65 13.45 -18.25
C ASP A 64 -12.17 12.04 -18.60
N VAL A 65 -11.33 11.17 -19.18
CA VAL A 65 -11.68 9.79 -19.56
C VAL A 65 -12.12 8.95 -18.35
N ASP A 66 -11.56 9.22 -17.15
CA ASP A 66 -11.94 8.55 -15.91
C ASP A 66 -13.33 8.98 -15.37
N VAL A 67 -13.89 10.07 -15.86
CA VAL A 67 -15.19 10.62 -15.45
C VAL A 67 -16.30 10.25 -16.45
N GLU A 68 -16.01 10.38 -17.74
CA GLU A 68 -17.01 10.19 -18.81
C GLU A 68 -16.94 8.79 -19.44
N GLY A 69 -15.84 8.08 -19.24
CA GLY A 69 -15.57 6.73 -19.71
C GLY A 69 -15.11 5.80 -18.60
N SER A 70 -14.09 5.00 -18.90
CA SER A 70 -13.41 4.18 -17.87
C SER A 70 -12.00 3.82 -18.31
N ILE A 71 -11.10 3.66 -17.32
CA ILE A 71 -9.74 3.19 -17.52
C ILE A 71 -9.54 1.98 -16.60
N ALA A 72 -9.31 0.80 -17.16
CA ALA A 72 -8.91 -0.39 -16.43
C ALA A 72 -7.42 -0.67 -16.70
N MET A 73 -6.72 -1.12 -15.67
CA MET A 73 -5.28 -1.43 -15.72
C MET A 73 -5.07 -2.85 -15.25
N GLU A 74 -4.29 -3.61 -15.99
CA GLU A 74 -3.92 -4.99 -15.64
C GLU A 74 -2.42 -5.18 -15.83
N GLU A 75 -1.77 -5.83 -14.87
CA GLU A 75 -0.35 -6.18 -15.00
C GLU A 75 -0.20 -7.40 -15.90
N ILE A 76 0.67 -7.32 -16.91
CA ILE A 76 0.97 -8.44 -17.81
C ILE A 76 2.14 -9.21 -17.21
N ASP A 77 1.88 -10.43 -16.76
CA ASP A 77 2.92 -11.31 -16.19
C ASP A 77 3.95 -11.77 -17.23
N SER A 78 3.51 -12.02 -18.46
CA SER A 78 4.37 -12.48 -19.52
C SER A 78 3.89 -12.00 -20.88
N GLN A 79 4.79 -11.41 -21.66
CA GLN A 79 4.51 -10.91 -23.01
C GLN A 79 5.65 -11.26 -23.96
N ILE A 80 5.30 -11.79 -25.13
CA ILE A 80 6.24 -12.12 -26.21
C ILE A 80 5.93 -11.21 -27.40
N SER A 81 6.58 -10.06 -27.47
CA SER A 81 6.38 -9.07 -28.54
C SER A 81 7.63 -8.23 -28.74
N ALA A 82 8.05 -8.10 -30.00
CA ALA A 82 9.16 -7.21 -30.37
C ALA A 82 8.79 -5.74 -30.14
N ALA A 83 7.51 -5.36 -30.34
CA ALA A 83 7.00 -4.02 -30.07
C ALA A 83 7.06 -3.69 -28.58
N ALA A 84 6.69 -4.64 -27.71
CA ALA A 84 6.78 -4.47 -26.26
C ALA A 84 8.22 -4.25 -25.80
N LEU A 85 9.18 -5.02 -26.33
CA LEU A 85 10.60 -4.83 -26.03
C LEU A 85 11.12 -3.45 -26.49
N GLN A 86 10.61 -2.92 -27.59
CA GLN A 86 10.95 -1.57 -28.05
C GLN A 86 10.34 -0.50 -27.16
N ALA A 87 9.07 -0.66 -26.78
CA ALA A 87 8.38 0.25 -25.87
C ALA A 87 9.05 0.32 -24.50
N GLU A 88 9.46 -0.81 -23.93
CA GLU A 88 10.24 -0.85 -22.68
C GLU A 88 11.60 -0.15 -22.81
N LYS A 89 12.29 -0.29 -23.93
CA LYS A 89 13.56 0.41 -24.18
C LYS A 89 13.38 1.91 -24.38
N ALA A 90 12.22 2.35 -24.86
CA ALA A 90 11.90 3.75 -25.03
C ALA A 90 11.56 4.43 -23.69
N ALA A 91 11.07 3.68 -22.72
CA ALA A 91 10.77 4.20 -21.39
C ALA A 91 12.06 4.35 -20.56
N PRO A 92 12.27 5.48 -19.90
CA PRO A 92 13.48 5.71 -19.10
C PRO A 92 13.36 5.01 -17.73
N GLY A 93 14.32 4.16 -17.37
CA GLY A 93 14.42 3.52 -16.06
C GLY A 93 14.39 2.01 -16.12
N ALA A 94 14.24 1.36 -14.96
CA ALA A 94 14.08 -0.08 -14.84
C ALA A 94 12.61 -0.41 -14.51
N PRO A 95 11.97 -1.34 -15.25
CA PRO A 95 10.58 -1.74 -15.02
C PRO A 95 10.30 -2.18 -13.58
N SER A 96 11.30 -2.83 -12.93
CA SER A 96 11.19 -3.29 -11.55
C SER A 96 11.08 -2.17 -10.52
N ASP A 97 11.58 -0.97 -10.84
CA ASP A 97 11.63 0.17 -9.93
C ASP A 97 10.51 1.19 -10.21
N ALA A 98 9.71 0.89 -11.24
CA ALA A 98 8.60 1.75 -11.65
C ALA A 98 7.41 1.62 -10.71
N VAL A 99 7.00 2.71 -10.11
CA VAL A 99 5.82 2.78 -9.25
C VAL A 99 4.60 3.16 -10.07
N VAL A 100 3.62 2.28 -10.15
CA VAL A 100 2.31 2.56 -10.71
C VAL A 100 1.39 3.01 -9.58
N TRP A 101 1.19 4.32 -9.45
CA TRP A 101 0.48 4.92 -8.30
C TRP A 101 -0.96 4.49 -8.21
N GLU A 102 -1.61 4.27 -9.34
CA GLU A 102 -3.00 3.80 -9.43
C GLU A 102 -3.13 2.37 -8.87
N GLU A 103 -2.15 1.52 -9.14
CA GLU A 103 -2.10 0.15 -8.61
C GLU A 103 -1.84 0.15 -7.10
N VAL A 104 -0.91 0.97 -6.63
CA VAL A 104 -0.64 1.15 -5.18
C VAL A 104 -1.91 1.62 -4.46
N GLU A 105 -2.65 2.56 -5.05
CA GLU A 105 -3.90 3.06 -4.50
C GLU A 105 -4.99 1.99 -4.45
N ALA A 106 -5.18 1.24 -5.53
CA ALA A 106 -6.18 0.17 -5.61
C ALA A 106 -5.88 -0.93 -4.58
N ARG A 107 -4.69 -1.50 -4.60
CA ARG A 107 -4.25 -2.55 -3.64
C ARG A 107 -4.37 -2.09 -2.20
N THR A 108 -4.01 -0.84 -1.91
CA THR A 108 -4.08 -0.30 -0.56
C THR A 108 -5.52 -0.10 -0.11
N SER A 109 -6.40 0.41 -0.98
CA SER A 109 -7.81 0.66 -0.66
C SER A 109 -8.57 -0.63 -0.35
N GLU A 110 -8.29 -1.72 -1.05
CA GLU A 110 -8.88 -3.04 -0.82
C GLU A 110 -8.45 -3.63 0.53
N ASN A 111 -7.17 -3.47 0.89
CA ASN A 111 -6.59 -4.06 2.10
C ASN A 111 -6.90 -3.31 3.40
N VAL A 112 -7.56 -2.15 3.32
CA VAL A 112 -7.85 -1.28 4.48
C VAL A 112 -9.26 -1.46 5.03
N GLU A 113 -10.10 -2.30 4.41
CA GLU A 113 -11.48 -2.49 4.85
C GLU A 113 -11.57 -3.14 6.24
N LEU A 114 -12.21 -2.43 7.19
CA LEU A 114 -12.56 -3.00 8.50
C LEU A 114 -13.67 -4.04 8.32
N SER A 115 -13.27 -5.27 8.03
CA SER A 115 -14.18 -6.40 7.84
C SER A 115 -14.19 -7.35 9.04
N ALA A 116 -15.22 -8.19 9.14
CA ALA A 116 -15.24 -9.24 10.15
C ALA A 116 -14.05 -10.20 10.00
N SER A 117 -13.62 -10.47 8.77
CA SER A 117 -12.44 -11.29 8.47
C SER A 117 -11.16 -10.64 9.00
N PHE A 118 -10.99 -9.32 8.79
CA PHE A 118 -9.85 -8.58 9.32
C PHE A 118 -9.75 -8.70 10.84
N LEU A 119 -10.87 -8.48 11.55
CA LEU A 119 -10.91 -8.62 13.01
C LEU A 119 -10.66 -10.06 13.48
N ALA A 120 -11.18 -11.04 12.77
CA ALA A 120 -10.94 -12.45 13.07
C ALA A 120 -9.45 -12.81 12.90
N PHE A 121 -8.81 -12.37 11.81
CA PHE A 121 -7.38 -12.59 11.59
C PHE A 121 -6.53 -11.90 12.66
N MET A 122 -6.86 -10.65 13.04
CA MET A 122 -6.18 -9.95 14.15
C MET A 122 -6.28 -10.73 15.47
N ALA A 123 -7.48 -11.20 15.81
CA ALA A 123 -7.72 -11.98 17.02
C ALA A 123 -6.93 -13.32 16.99
N VAL A 124 -7.02 -14.07 15.88
CA VAL A 124 -6.33 -15.35 15.73
C VAL A 124 -4.82 -15.19 15.78
N ALA A 125 -4.27 -14.19 15.05
CA ALA A 125 -2.83 -13.91 15.06
C ALA A 125 -2.32 -13.62 16.47
N MET A 126 -3.00 -12.75 17.22
CA MET A 126 -2.57 -12.40 18.58
C MET A 126 -2.80 -13.53 19.58
N MET A 127 -3.82 -14.38 19.39
CA MET A 127 -3.98 -15.59 20.20
C MET A 127 -2.85 -16.61 19.95
N ILE A 128 -2.43 -16.81 18.70
CA ILE A 128 -1.29 -17.71 18.38
C ILE A 128 0.00 -17.12 18.99
N ALA A 129 0.21 -15.81 18.88
CA ALA A 129 1.35 -15.14 19.49
C ALA A 129 1.33 -15.28 21.02
N ALA A 130 0.17 -15.13 21.66
CA ALA A 130 0.03 -15.31 23.11
C ALA A 130 0.41 -16.72 23.56
N VAL A 131 0.01 -17.77 22.82
CA VAL A 131 0.46 -19.14 23.10
C VAL A 131 1.98 -19.25 22.93
N GLY A 132 2.54 -18.65 21.88
CA GLY A 132 3.99 -18.63 21.64
C GLY A 132 4.77 -17.97 22.75
N ILE A 133 4.25 -16.85 23.30
CA ILE A 133 4.86 -16.15 24.45
C ILE A 133 4.79 -17.00 25.71
N VAL A 134 3.62 -17.54 26.06
CA VAL A 134 3.43 -18.34 27.27
C VAL A 134 4.25 -19.63 27.25
N THR A 135 4.51 -20.20 26.07
CA THR A 135 5.31 -21.43 25.90
C THR A 135 6.75 -21.17 25.48
N ASP A 136 7.21 -19.91 25.46
CA ASP A 136 8.52 -19.45 24.99
C ASP A 136 8.94 -20.05 23.63
N GLN A 137 7.97 -20.15 22.68
CA GLN A 137 8.20 -20.75 21.37
C GLN A 137 8.18 -19.72 20.23
N VAL A 138 9.35 -19.28 19.81
CA VAL A 138 9.54 -18.33 18.70
C VAL A 138 8.87 -18.77 17.39
N VAL A 139 8.79 -20.09 17.12
CA VAL A 139 8.17 -20.63 15.90
C VAL A 139 6.68 -20.28 15.82
N LEU A 140 5.95 -20.34 16.95
CA LEU A 140 4.54 -19.94 17.02
C LEU A 140 4.39 -18.42 16.83
N ILE A 141 5.29 -17.64 17.39
CA ILE A 141 5.30 -16.18 17.23
C ILE A 141 5.50 -15.83 15.75
N ILE A 142 6.46 -16.46 15.07
CA ILE A 142 6.64 -16.29 13.63
C ILE A 142 5.39 -16.71 12.84
N GLY A 143 4.76 -17.82 13.21
CA GLY A 143 3.49 -18.25 12.62
C GLY A 143 2.38 -17.20 12.77
N ALA A 144 2.26 -16.60 13.93
CA ALA A 144 1.32 -15.51 14.20
C ALA A 144 1.54 -14.29 13.30
N MET A 145 2.79 -13.91 13.07
CA MET A 145 3.18 -12.79 12.21
C MET A 145 2.76 -12.99 10.75
N VAL A 146 2.73 -14.24 10.27
CA VAL A 146 2.27 -14.55 8.89
C VAL A 146 0.77 -14.36 8.74
N VAL A 147 0.01 -14.53 9.82
CA VAL A 147 -1.45 -14.44 9.85
C VAL A 147 -1.95 -13.02 10.03
N GLY A 148 -1.14 -12.14 10.62
CA GLY A 148 -1.50 -10.76 10.95
C GLY A 148 -1.87 -9.92 9.72
N PRO A 149 -3.06 -9.27 9.69
CA PRO A 149 -3.52 -8.50 8.54
C PRO A 149 -3.20 -7.01 8.63
N GLU A 150 -2.47 -6.55 9.65
CA GLU A 150 -2.24 -5.13 9.96
C GLU A 150 -1.38 -4.40 8.93
N PHE A 151 -0.65 -5.13 8.08
CA PHE A 151 0.15 -4.53 7.00
C PHE A 151 -0.68 -3.62 6.09
N GLY A 152 -1.88 -4.08 5.67
CA GLY A 152 -2.77 -3.30 4.81
C GLY A 152 -3.08 -1.91 5.37
N PRO A 153 -3.66 -1.80 6.57
CA PRO A 153 -3.93 -0.51 7.21
C PRO A 153 -2.68 0.34 7.48
N ILE A 154 -1.54 -0.25 7.84
CA ILE A 154 -0.27 0.50 8.04
C ILE A 154 0.21 1.09 6.71
N ALA A 155 0.22 0.30 5.64
CA ALA A 155 0.53 0.78 4.30
C ALA A 155 -0.46 1.86 3.83
N GLY A 156 -1.75 1.68 4.14
CA GLY A 156 -2.81 2.66 3.89
C GLY A 156 -2.55 4.00 4.56
N LEU A 157 -2.10 4.02 5.81
CA LEU A 157 -1.69 5.26 6.49
C LEU A 157 -0.53 5.95 5.77
N CYS A 158 0.49 5.18 5.35
CA CYS A 158 1.65 5.73 4.64
C CYS A 158 1.24 6.35 3.29
N VAL A 159 0.45 5.63 2.50
CA VAL A 159 -0.05 6.11 1.20
C VAL A 159 -0.95 7.33 1.38
N ALA A 160 -1.89 7.29 2.32
CA ALA A 160 -2.80 8.39 2.64
C ALA A 160 -2.06 9.67 3.05
N ALA A 161 -1.03 9.54 3.89
CA ALA A 161 -0.21 10.66 4.33
C ALA A 161 0.53 11.33 3.17
N VAL A 162 1.13 10.52 2.26
CA VAL A 162 1.90 11.04 1.12
C VAL A 162 0.99 11.60 0.03
N GLN A 163 -0.17 10.96 -0.21
CA GLN A 163 -1.14 11.42 -1.23
C GLN A 163 -2.14 12.45 -0.71
N ARG A 164 -2.16 12.72 0.59
CA ARG A 164 -3.10 13.63 1.28
C ARG A 164 -4.56 13.20 1.12
N ARG A 165 -4.82 11.91 1.21
CA ARG A 165 -6.17 11.33 1.11
C ARG A 165 -6.79 11.12 2.49
N ALA A 166 -7.65 12.02 2.89
CA ALA A 166 -8.28 12.00 4.21
C ALA A 166 -9.24 10.81 4.41
N ASP A 167 -9.90 10.34 3.35
CA ASP A 167 -10.78 9.16 3.36
C ASP A 167 -10.01 7.87 3.68
N LEU A 168 -8.89 7.65 2.97
CA LEU A 168 -8.01 6.49 3.17
C LEU A 168 -7.34 6.56 4.55
N LEU A 169 -6.86 7.74 4.96
CA LEU A 169 -6.28 7.97 6.29
C LEU A 169 -7.24 7.55 7.40
N ARG A 170 -8.49 8.01 7.31
CA ARG A 170 -9.53 7.70 8.31
C ARG A 170 -9.83 6.20 8.37
N ARG A 171 -10.01 5.53 7.21
CA ARG A 171 -10.28 4.08 7.16
C ARG A 171 -9.12 3.28 7.75
N SER A 172 -7.89 3.58 7.35
CA SER A 172 -6.68 2.92 7.87
C SER A 172 -6.55 3.11 9.38
N LEU A 173 -6.75 4.33 9.87
CA LEU A 173 -6.67 4.62 11.29
C LEU A 173 -7.74 3.88 12.09
N ILE A 174 -8.99 3.84 11.61
CA ILE A 174 -10.08 3.10 12.25
C ILE A 174 -9.75 1.61 12.30
N ALA A 175 -9.24 1.03 11.19
CA ALA A 175 -8.87 -0.38 11.15
C ALA A 175 -7.82 -0.73 12.21
N LEU A 176 -6.79 0.10 12.42
CA LEU A 176 -5.76 -0.13 13.44
C LEU A 176 -6.29 0.12 14.86
N VAL A 177 -7.01 1.23 15.08
CA VAL A 177 -7.55 1.59 16.40
C VAL A 177 -8.60 0.60 16.89
N VAL A 178 -9.30 -0.08 16.00
CA VAL A 178 -10.24 -1.16 16.35
C VAL A 178 -9.56 -2.52 16.36
N GLY A 179 -8.71 -2.81 15.36
CA GLY A 179 -8.07 -4.11 15.19
C GLY A 179 -7.10 -4.48 16.32
N PHE A 180 -6.20 -3.56 16.70
CA PHE A 180 -5.27 -3.83 17.82
C PHE A 180 -5.98 -4.09 19.15
N PRO A 181 -6.91 -3.27 19.63
CA PRO A 181 -7.65 -3.58 20.88
C PRO A 181 -8.43 -4.90 20.83
N VAL A 182 -9.04 -5.25 19.67
CA VAL A 182 -9.74 -6.54 19.52
C VAL A 182 -8.75 -7.69 19.64
N GLY A 183 -7.61 -7.63 18.95
CA GLY A 183 -6.58 -8.66 19.05
C GLY A 183 -5.95 -8.76 20.45
N ILE A 184 -5.60 -7.63 21.06
CA ILE A 184 -5.06 -7.56 22.44
C ILE A 184 -6.06 -8.17 23.42
N THR A 185 -7.35 -7.83 23.27
CA THR A 185 -8.40 -8.41 24.15
C THR A 185 -8.51 -9.92 23.93
N ALA A 186 -8.42 -10.41 22.70
CA ALA A 186 -8.43 -11.85 22.41
C ALA A 186 -7.23 -12.58 23.05
N ALA A 187 -6.03 -12.01 22.93
CA ALA A 187 -4.82 -12.52 23.59
C ALA A 187 -4.95 -12.52 25.13
N PHE A 188 -5.48 -11.42 25.70
CA PHE A 188 -5.74 -11.30 27.14
C PHE A 188 -6.70 -12.39 27.63
N VAL A 189 -7.86 -12.55 26.96
CA VAL A 189 -8.85 -13.55 27.34
C VAL A 189 -8.28 -14.95 27.25
N LEU A 190 -7.53 -15.26 26.19
CA LEU A 190 -6.88 -16.57 26.04
C LEU A 190 -5.85 -16.80 27.16
N ALA A 191 -4.96 -15.85 27.42
CA ALA A 191 -3.97 -15.96 28.49
C ALA A 191 -4.62 -16.13 29.86
N LEU A 192 -5.71 -15.41 30.13
CA LEU A 192 -6.48 -15.57 31.37
C LEU A 192 -7.10 -16.98 31.48
N VAL A 193 -7.67 -17.51 30.39
CA VAL A 193 -8.20 -18.89 30.39
C VAL A 193 -7.11 -19.90 30.65
N LEU A 194 -5.95 -19.79 30.01
CA LEU A 194 -4.82 -20.67 30.20
C LEU A 194 -4.30 -20.62 31.66
N ASN A 195 -4.24 -19.41 32.24
CA ASN A 195 -3.84 -19.23 33.65
C ASN A 195 -4.83 -19.89 34.61
N VAL A 196 -6.14 -19.64 34.47
CA VAL A 196 -7.18 -20.18 35.34
C VAL A 196 -7.31 -21.72 35.23
N THR A 197 -7.07 -22.28 34.04
CA THR A 197 -7.14 -23.73 33.81
C THR A 197 -5.87 -24.47 34.25
N GLY A 198 -4.81 -23.76 34.68
CA GLY A 198 -3.53 -24.37 35.08
C GLY A 198 -2.77 -24.99 33.92
N LEU A 199 -3.01 -24.53 32.71
CA LEU A 199 -2.27 -24.98 31.50
C LEU A 199 -1.00 -24.17 31.23
N VAL A 200 -0.80 -23.09 31.99
CA VAL A 200 0.44 -22.30 31.95
C VAL A 200 1.51 -23.07 32.72
N PRO A 201 2.76 -23.18 32.22
CA PRO A 201 3.86 -23.72 32.98
C PRO A 201 4.01 -23.01 34.32
N ASP A 202 4.21 -23.78 35.41
CA ASP A 202 4.31 -23.23 36.76
C ASP A 202 5.47 -22.22 36.93
N ASP A 203 6.44 -22.32 36.04
CA ASP A 203 7.66 -21.50 36.05
C ASP A 203 7.50 -20.18 35.25
N PHE A 204 6.39 -20.00 34.48
CA PHE A 204 6.20 -18.84 33.58
C PHE A 204 6.36 -17.49 34.27
N ALA A 205 5.98 -17.36 35.54
CA ALA A 205 6.10 -16.11 36.30
C ALA A 205 7.45 -15.93 36.97
N GLN A 206 8.37 -16.94 36.97
CA GLN A 206 9.60 -16.97 37.69
C GLN A 206 10.84 -17.21 36.83
N GLU A 207 10.69 -17.68 35.60
CA GLU A 207 11.80 -17.90 34.67
C GLU A 207 12.04 -16.69 33.78
N ASP A 208 13.30 -16.44 33.47
CA ASP A 208 13.70 -15.54 32.37
C ASP A 208 13.23 -16.20 31.04
N HIS A 209 12.51 -15.46 30.21
CA HIS A 209 12.06 -15.92 28.88
C HIS A 209 13.00 -15.41 27.78
N PRO A 210 14.20 -15.99 27.63
CA PRO A 210 15.27 -15.42 26.81
C PRO A 210 14.90 -15.33 25.31
N PHE A 211 13.92 -16.13 24.87
CA PHE A 211 13.48 -16.11 23.47
C PHE A 211 12.35 -15.11 23.20
N THR A 212 11.70 -14.57 24.24
CA THR A 212 10.58 -13.62 24.11
C THR A 212 10.85 -12.28 24.80
N GLU A 213 11.89 -12.14 25.61
CA GLU A 213 12.27 -10.92 26.31
C GLU A 213 12.44 -9.70 25.38
N PHE A 214 12.97 -9.93 24.17
CA PHE A 214 13.14 -8.85 23.18
C PHE A 214 11.82 -8.21 22.72
N ILE A 215 10.65 -8.80 23.03
CA ILE A 215 9.34 -8.31 22.62
C ILE A 215 8.89 -7.12 23.46
N SER A 216 9.41 -7.00 24.67
CA SER A 216 9.03 -5.98 25.66
C SER A 216 10.15 -4.99 26.03
N ASP A 217 11.32 -5.14 25.44
CA ASP A 217 12.47 -4.25 25.69
C ASP A 217 12.74 -3.32 24.48
N PRO A 218 12.13 -2.12 24.45
CA PRO A 218 12.31 -1.18 23.36
C PRO A 218 13.72 -0.61 23.34
N ASP A 219 14.53 -1.06 22.37
CA ASP A 219 15.90 -0.64 22.18
C ASP A 219 16.15 -0.01 20.79
N PHE A 220 17.39 0.41 20.54
CA PHE A 220 17.80 0.96 19.25
C PHE A 220 17.69 -0.09 18.12
N PHE A 221 17.97 -1.36 18.39
CA PHE A 221 17.92 -2.41 17.38
C PHE A 221 16.47 -2.71 16.98
N SER A 222 15.55 -2.70 17.93
CA SER A 222 14.11 -2.79 17.67
C SER A 222 13.64 -1.68 16.75
N PHE A 223 14.02 -0.43 17.02
CA PHE A 223 13.73 0.70 16.12
C PHE A 223 14.33 0.49 14.73
N LEU A 224 15.60 0.07 14.63
CA LEU A 224 16.27 -0.15 13.36
C LEU A 224 15.58 -1.24 12.53
N VAL A 225 15.25 -2.37 13.14
CA VAL A 225 14.56 -3.49 12.49
C VAL A 225 13.17 -3.04 12.00
N ALA A 226 12.39 -2.35 12.83
CA ALA A 226 11.08 -1.83 12.45
C ALA A 226 11.16 -0.80 11.31
N TYR A 227 12.18 0.06 11.32
CA TYR A 227 12.44 1.02 10.25
C TYR A 227 12.78 0.31 8.93
N LEU A 228 13.67 -0.68 8.95
CA LEU A 228 14.04 -1.46 7.77
C LEU A 228 12.85 -2.28 7.25
N ALA A 229 12.06 -2.87 8.16
CA ALA A 229 10.84 -3.58 7.80
C ALA A 229 9.80 -2.67 7.13
N GLY A 230 9.59 -1.46 7.65
CA GLY A 230 8.73 -0.46 7.03
C GLY A 230 9.19 -0.03 5.64
N THR A 231 10.52 0.16 5.47
CA THR A 231 11.12 0.46 4.16
C THR A 231 10.89 -0.69 3.18
N ALA A 232 11.21 -1.93 3.58
CA ALA A 232 11.05 -3.12 2.74
C ALA A 232 9.59 -3.37 2.38
N GLY A 233 8.66 -3.21 3.34
CA GLY A 233 7.24 -3.38 3.13
C GLY A 233 6.69 -2.41 2.08
N VAL A 234 7.06 -1.15 2.14
CA VAL A 234 6.63 -0.14 1.16
C VAL A 234 7.30 -0.36 -0.21
N LEU A 235 8.58 -0.72 -0.25
CA LEU A 235 9.23 -1.07 -1.52
C LEU A 235 8.53 -2.24 -2.21
N SER A 236 8.10 -3.24 -1.44
CA SER A 236 7.34 -4.36 -2.00
C SER A 236 5.96 -3.94 -2.52
N LEU A 237 5.25 -3.10 -1.78
CA LEU A 237 3.94 -2.60 -2.20
C LEU A 237 4.03 -1.86 -3.55
N THR A 238 5.15 -1.18 -3.80
CA THR A 238 5.35 -0.32 -4.97
C THR A 238 6.10 -0.99 -6.12
N SER A 239 6.72 -2.16 -5.89
CA SER A 239 7.48 -2.88 -6.92
C SER A 239 6.60 -3.89 -7.68
N ALA A 240 7.02 -4.23 -8.91
CA ALA A 240 6.41 -5.31 -9.69
C ALA A 240 6.60 -6.70 -9.07
N LYS A 241 7.59 -6.85 -8.19
CA LYS A 241 7.85 -8.11 -7.50
C LYS A 241 6.95 -8.21 -6.27
N SER A 242 5.81 -8.87 -6.42
CA SER A 242 4.90 -9.17 -5.32
C SER A 242 5.57 -10.13 -4.32
N GLY A 243 6.05 -9.59 -3.21
CA GLY A 243 6.57 -10.40 -2.12
C GLY A 243 5.48 -10.67 -1.09
N ALA A 244 4.76 -11.78 -1.20
CA ALA A 244 3.80 -12.22 -0.18
C ALA A 244 4.42 -12.30 1.23
N LEU A 245 5.74 -12.47 1.31
CA LEU A 245 6.49 -12.59 2.57
C LEU A 245 6.80 -11.23 3.24
N ILE A 246 6.56 -10.10 2.60
CA ILE A 246 6.99 -8.80 3.13
C ILE A 246 6.00 -8.24 4.15
N GLY A 247 4.71 -8.60 4.05
CA GLY A 247 3.75 -8.36 5.14
C GLY A 247 4.24 -8.96 6.45
N VAL A 248 4.87 -10.12 6.41
CA VAL A 248 5.48 -10.79 7.56
C VAL A 248 6.54 -9.92 8.26
N LEU A 249 7.39 -9.19 7.51
CA LEU A 249 8.43 -8.35 8.11
C LEU A 249 7.88 -7.19 8.93
N ILE A 250 6.71 -6.65 8.56
CA ILE A 250 6.04 -5.61 9.35
C ILE A 250 5.39 -6.22 10.58
N SER A 251 4.75 -7.37 10.43
CA SER A 251 4.13 -8.10 11.53
C SER A 251 5.15 -8.61 12.55
N VAL A 252 6.42 -8.83 12.17
CA VAL A 252 7.52 -9.17 13.09
C VAL A 252 7.62 -8.19 14.26
N ALA A 253 7.39 -6.92 13.98
CA ALA A 253 7.55 -5.88 14.98
C ALA A 253 6.27 -5.58 15.76
N THR A 254 5.08 -5.87 15.23
CA THR A 254 3.82 -5.36 15.78
C THR A 254 2.97 -6.41 16.48
N ILE A 255 2.77 -7.59 15.88
CA ILE A 255 1.89 -8.65 16.45
C ILE A 255 2.42 -9.19 17.78
N PRO A 256 3.72 -9.54 17.94
CA PRO A 256 4.20 -10.04 19.21
C PRO A 256 4.09 -9.03 20.34
N ALA A 257 4.49 -7.78 20.08
CA ALA A 257 4.40 -6.71 21.07
C ALA A 257 2.93 -6.47 21.50
N ALA A 258 2.00 -6.43 20.53
CA ALA A 258 0.59 -6.27 20.83
C ALA A 258 -0.01 -7.45 21.60
N ALA A 259 0.35 -8.69 21.24
CA ALA A 259 -0.09 -9.89 21.97
C ALA A 259 0.45 -9.88 23.40
N ASN A 260 1.71 -9.46 23.58
CA ASN A 260 2.35 -9.40 24.90
C ASN A 260 1.69 -8.36 25.81
N VAL A 261 1.17 -7.25 25.28
CA VAL A 261 0.31 -6.33 26.06
C VAL A 261 -0.89 -7.08 26.68
N GLY A 262 -1.52 -7.98 25.93
CA GLY A 262 -2.62 -8.80 26.42
C GLY A 262 -2.19 -9.83 27.46
N VAL A 263 -1.10 -10.54 27.18
CA VAL A 263 -0.53 -11.56 28.08
C VAL A 263 -0.09 -10.94 29.40
N ALA A 264 0.73 -9.91 29.39
CA ALA A 264 1.22 -9.22 30.59
C ALA A 264 0.06 -8.70 31.46
N ALA A 265 -0.99 -8.14 30.82
CA ALA A 265 -2.19 -7.71 31.54
C ALA A 265 -2.93 -8.89 32.21
N ALA A 266 -2.97 -10.07 31.60
CA ALA A 266 -3.64 -11.27 32.17
C ALA A 266 -2.91 -11.82 33.39
N PHE A 267 -1.59 -11.69 33.43
CA PHE A 267 -0.76 -12.11 34.58
C PHE A 267 -0.54 -10.99 35.60
N GLY A 268 -0.98 -9.76 35.32
CA GLY A 268 -0.83 -8.60 36.21
C GLY A 268 0.59 -8.03 36.26
N ASP A 269 1.41 -8.35 35.28
CA ASP A 269 2.75 -7.79 35.14
C ASP A 269 2.71 -6.43 34.42
N TRP A 270 2.65 -5.38 35.23
CA TRP A 270 2.57 -4.02 34.74
C TRP A 270 3.89 -3.48 34.17
N GLN A 271 5.02 -4.05 34.58
CA GLN A 271 6.32 -3.65 34.03
C GLN A 271 6.45 -4.17 32.59
N GLU A 272 6.17 -5.44 32.41
CA GLU A 272 6.13 -6.07 31.10
C GLU A 272 5.09 -5.42 30.18
N TRP A 273 3.90 -5.10 30.71
CA TRP A 273 2.85 -4.39 29.98
C TRP A 273 3.31 -3.04 29.44
N ILE A 274 4.00 -2.23 30.27
CA ILE A 274 4.55 -0.92 29.86
C ILE A 274 5.62 -1.11 28.80
N GLY A 275 6.50 -2.08 28.96
CA GLY A 275 7.54 -2.43 27.98
C GLY A 275 6.95 -2.80 26.62
N ALA A 276 5.99 -3.73 26.60
CA ALA A 276 5.30 -4.17 25.39
C ALA A 276 4.52 -3.04 24.69
N MET A 277 3.84 -2.17 25.44
CA MET A 277 3.20 -0.97 24.89
C MET A 277 4.21 0.03 24.30
N GLY A 278 5.34 0.21 24.99
CA GLY A 278 6.46 1.01 24.49
C GLY A 278 7.01 0.46 23.18
N GLN A 279 7.25 -0.84 23.13
CA GLN A 279 7.73 -1.56 21.95
C GLN A 279 6.75 -1.45 20.77
N LEU A 280 5.46 -1.68 21.00
CA LEU A 280 4.43 -1.54 19.97
C LEU A 280 4.39 -0.11 19.40
N THR A 281 4.45 0.89 20.27
CA THR A 281 4.41 2.30 19.85
C THR A 281 5.66 2.69 19.07
N LEU A 282 6.84 2.27 19.54
CA LEU A 282 8.12 2.50 18.87
C LEU A 282 8.15 1.85 17.48
N ASN A 283 7.71 0.60 17.38
CA ASN A 283 7.70 -0.15 16.14
C ASN A 283 6.72 0.45 15.13
N LEU A 284 5.48 0.75 15.53
CA LEU A 284 4.51 1.44 14.67
C LEU A 284 5.04 2.79 14.19
N GLY A 285 5.62 3.57 15.08
CA GLY A 285 6.22 4.86 14.75
C GLY A 285 7.37 4.73 13.75
N ALA A 286 8.28 3.77 13.95
CA ALA A 286 9.41 3.51 13.06
C ALA A 286 8.96 3.04 11.66
N ILE A 287 8.00 2.11 11.60
CA ILE A 287 7.43 1.61 10.34
C ILE A 287 6.76 2.74 9.56
N LEU A 288 5.92 3.56 10.21
CA LEU A 288 5.25 4.68 9.57
C LEU A 288 6.25 5.73 9.08
N LEU A 289 7.26 6.06 9.88
CA LEU A 289 8.31 7.01 9.50
C LEU A 289 9.06 6.52 8.24
N ALA A 290 9.48 5.26 8.25
CA ALA A 290 10.19 4.63 7.13
C ALA A 290 9.30 4.54 5.89
N GLY A 291 8.06 4.09 6.03
CA GLY A 291 7.11 3.93 4.93
C GLY A 291 6.75 5.27 4.28
N ILE A 292 6.42 6.28 5.09
CA ILE A 292 6.14 7.64 4.59
C ILE A 292 7.37 8.23 3.91
N GLY A 293 8.56 8.09 4.51
CA GLY A 293 9.81 8.57 3.94
C GLY A 293 10.13 7.95 2.58
N THR A 294 9.97 6.63 2.47
CA THR A 294 10.19 5.87 1.23
C THR A 294 9.20 6.29 0.13
N LEU A 295 7.90 6.33 0.43
CA LEU A 295 6.87 6.79 -0.53
C LEU A 295 7.06 8.24 -0.94
N TYR A 296 7.44 9.11 0.00
CA TYR A 296 7.70 10.52 -0.29
C TYR A 296 8.88 10.67 -1.28
N LEU A 297 9.95 9.90 -1.09
CA LEU A 297 11.10 9.89 -2.00
C LEU A 297 10.68 9.39 -3.40
N GLN A 298 9.97 8.25 -3.47
CA GLN A 298 9.46 7.72 -4.74
C GLN A 298 8.52 8.71 -5.44
N ARG A 299 7.61 9.36 -4.69
CA ARG A 299 6.71 10.37 -5.25
C ARG A 299 7.45 11.62 -5.76
N ARG A 300 8.52 12.00 -5.09
CA ARG A 300 9.36 13.12 -5.55
C ARG A 300 10.06 12.79 -6.89
N LEU A 301 10.53 11.55 -7.05
CA LEU A 301 11.12 11.07 -8.30
C LEU A 301 10.07 11.01 -9.42
N TYR A 302 8.89 10.48 -9.13
CA TYR A 302 7.77 10.45 -10.07
C TYR A 302 7.37 11.85 -10.52
N ARG A 303 7.24 12.82 -9.59
CA ARG A 303 6.90 14.21 -9.94
C ARG A 303 7.90 14.84 -10.90
N ARG A 304 9.19 14.57 -10.74
CA ARG A 304 10.22 15.05 -11.69
C ARG A 304 9.98 14.46 -13.08
N ARG A 305 9.77 13.14 -13.17
CA ARG A 305 9.46 12.46 -14.44
C ARG A 305 8.19 13.04 -15.08
N ARG A 306 7.13 13.23 -14.32
CA ARG A 306 5.89 13.84 -14.80
C ARG A 306 6.11 15.24 -15.34
N LEU A 307 6.91 16.08 -14.68
CA LEU A 307 7.25 17.41 -15.14
C LEU A 307 8.06 17.40 -16.44
N ASP A 308 8.98 16.45 -16.59
CA ASP A 308 9.74 16.31 -17.82
C ASP A 308 8.82 15.86 -18.97
N HIS A 309 7.91 14.91 -18.73
CA HIS A 309 6.90 14.52 -19.71
C HIS A 309 5.97 15.68 -20.12
N LEU A 310 5.50 16.48 -19.17
CA LEU A 310 4.67 17.66 -19.48
C LEU A 310 5.35 18.69 -20.39
N ARG A 311 6.68 18.68 -20.48
CA ARG A 311 7.46 19.55 -21.37
C ARG A 311 7.62 18.98 -22.78
N HIS A 312 7.39 17.69 -23.00
CA HIS A 312 7.43 17.07 -24.32
C HIS A 312 6.15 17.44 -25.08
N ALA A 313 6.32 18.29 -26.12
CA ALA A 313 5.20 18.91 -26.82
C ALA A 313 4.38 17.91 -27.68
N GLY A 314 5.04 16.92 -28.33
CA GLY A 314 4.43 16.12 -29.37
C GLY A 314 3.11 15.44 -29.01
N ALA A 315 3.10 14.53 -28.05
CA ALA A 315 1.90 13.78 -27.66
C ALA A 315 0.81 14.67 -27.04
N ARG A 316 1.21 15.68 -26.30
CA ARG A 316 0.25 16.57 -25.59
C ARG A 316 -0.40 17.59 -26.53
N GLU A 317 0.36 18.15 -27.48
CA GLU A 317 -0.19 19.04 -28.50
C GLU A 317 -1.16 18.31 -29.43
N ALA A 318 -0.82 17.08 -29.86
CA ALA A 318 -1.69 16.25 -30.66
C ALA A 318 -3.04 16.00 -29.97
N ALA A 319 -3.02 15.71 -28.66
CA ALA A 319 -4.24 15.50 -27.86
C ALA A 319 -4.95 16.79 -27.41
N GLY A 320 -4.49 17.97 -27.83
CA GLY A 320 -5.07 19.25 -27.40
C GLY A 320 -4.83 19.61 -25.93
N LEU A 321 -3.85 18.96 -25.28
CA LEU A 321 -3.48 19.22 -23.89
C LEU A 321 -2.43 20.34 -23.77
N PRO A 322 -2.46 21.14 -22.70
CA PRO A 322 -1.49 22.22 -22.51
C PRO A 322 -0.09 21.65 -22.24
N VAL A 323 0.93 22.19 -22.94
CA VAL A 323 2.34 21.85 -22.72
C VAL A 323 2.90 22.57 -21.51
N GLY A 324 3.73 21.89 -20.73
CA GLY A 324 4.42 22.44 -19.58
C GLY A 324 3.60 22.63 -18.31
N ARG A 325 2.28 22.32 -18.34
CA ARG A 325 1.36 22.45 -17.18
C ARG A 325 0.27 21.37 -17.24
N SER A 326 -0.21 20.92 -16.08
CA SER A 326 -1.39 20.08 -16.01
C SER A 326 -2.67 20.93 -16.12
N ARG A 327 -3.66 20.41 -16.86
CA ARG A 327 -4.98 21.03 -17.00
C ARG A 327 -5.71 21.10 -15.65
N ARG A 328 -5.57 20.07 -14.80
CA ARG A 328 -6.20 20.01 -13.47
C ARG A 328 -5.62 21.02 -12.47
N ASP A 329 -4.37 21.42 -12.61
CA ASP A 329 -3.77 22.47 -11.76
C ASP A 329 -4.44 23.84 -11.96
N ARG A 330 -4.99 24.12 -13.16
CA ARG A 330 -5.76 25.35 -13.43
C ARG A 330 -7.13 25.36 -12.74
N ALA A 331 -7.79 24.21 -12.65
CA ALA A 331 -9.11 24.10 -12.03
C ALA A 331 -9.07 24.31 -10.51
N GLY A 332 -7.94 23.97 -9.86
CA GLY A 332 -7.73 24.19 -8.43
C GLY A 332 -7.57 25.68 -8.07
N HIS A 333 -6.94 26.48 -8.94
CA HIS A 333 -6.78 27.93 -8.71
C HIS A 333 -8.02 28.76 -9.07
N ALA A 334 -8.91 28.24 -9.92
CA ALA A 334 -10.15 28.93 -10.28
C ALA A 334 -11.26 28.83 -9.21
N LYS A 335 -11.07 28.03 -8.16
CA LYS A 335 -12.04 27.85 -7.05
C LYS A 335 -11.73 28.65 -5.79
N GLU A 336 -10.71 29.52 -5.77
CA GLU A 336 -10.61 30.54 -4.72
C GLU A 336 -11.64 31.63 -5.01
N PRO A 337 -12.68 31.80 -4.18
CA PRO A 337 -13.57 32.95 -4.32
C PRO A 337 -12.75 34.20 -4.02
N THR A 338 -12.63 35.08 -5.01
CA THR A 338 -12.23 36.45 -4.78
C THR A 338 -13.15 37.04 -3.72
N ALA A 339 -12.64 37.17 -2.49
CA ALA A 339 -13.26 38.00 -1.50
C ALA A 339 -13.23 39.43 -2.06
N SER A 340 -14.38 39.90 -2.51
CA SER A 340 -14.62 41.30 -2.82
C SER A 340 -14.86 42.08 -1.53
N PRO A 341 -14.44 43.34 -1.48
CA PRO A 341 -14.34 44.18 -0.28
C PRO A 341 -15.65 44.53 0.37
#